data_4998352f8611145cdf9764a3a80f8065
#
_entry.id   4998352f8611145cdf9764a3a80f8065
#
_cell.length_a   1.000
_cell.length_b   1.000
_cell.length_c   1.000
_cell.angle_alpha   90.00
_cell.angle_beta   90.00
_cell.angle_gamma   90.00
#
_symmetry.space_group_name_H-M   'P 1'
#
loop_
_entity.id
_entity.type
_entity.pdbx_description
1 polymer ?
#
loop_
_entity_poly.entity_id
_entity_poly.type
_entity_poly.pdbx_seq_one_letter_code
_entity_poly.pdbx_strand_id
1 'polypeptide(L)'
;MLLNRAWASQVLGSAVVLSTVAMRFVLWGRYCDNALEKRAPFREHHLAGLRQQQQDGLLITLGPTADSRQVFGIYEAESQEQVEALLHGDIYWREGIWVELSVYPWIQAL
;
A
#
# COMPACT_ATOMS: atom_id res chain seq x y z
N MET A 1 14.80 -4.20 4.91
CA MET A 1 14.68 -3.72 4.88
C MET A 1 14.66 -2.80 4.79
N LEU A 2 14.27 -2.38 4.64
CA LEU A 2 14.11 -1.46 4.50
C LEU A 2 14.38 -0.66 5.12
N LEU A 3 14.48 -0.49 5.63
CA LEU A 3 14.66 0.34 6.05
C LEU A 3 15.42 1.02 6.06
N ASN A 4 15.63 1.06 5.68
CA ASN A 4 16.48 1.60 5.59
C ASN A 4 16.66 2.80 5.23
N ARG A 5 16.00 3.07 4.58
CA ARG A 5 16.12 4.30 4.07
C ARG A 5 16.27 5.29 5.04
N ALA A 6 15.65 5.17 6.06
CA ALA A 6 15.74 6.15 7.09
C ALA A 6 17.15 6.35 7.56
N TRP A 7 17.88 5.28 7.65
CA TRP A 7 19.17 5.45 8.19
C TRP A 7 20.12 6.03 7.22
N ALA A 8 19.82 5.86 6.00
CA ALA A 8 20.75 6.30 5.03
C ALA A 8 21.05 7.75 5.13
N SER A 9 20.19 8.41 5.77
CA SER A 9 20.40 9.74 5.71
C SER A 9 21.29 10.24 6.73
N GLN A 10 21.79 9.61 7.54
CA GLN A 10 22.41 10.14 8.41
C GLN A 10 23.67 10.47 8.28
N VAL A 11 24.25 10.90 8.48
CA VAL A 11 25.38 11.19 8.47
C VAL A 11 26.14 12.04 8.14
N LEU A 12 26.58 12.50 8.08
CA LEU A 12 27.31 13.26 7.67
C LEU A 12 27.86 14.14 8.49
N GLY A 13 28.49 13.92 9.18
CA GLY A 13 29.19 14.75 9.87
C GLY A 13 28.40 15.56 10.71
N SER A 14 28.67 16.61 10.91
CA SER A 14 27.92 17.44 11.75
C SER A 14 26.54 17.73 11.20
N ALA A 15 26.29 17.29 10.06
CA ALA A 15 25.01 17.61 9.49
C ALA A 15 23.93 16.89 10.21
N VAL A 16 22.91 17.58 10.49
CA VAL A 16 21.77 16.97 11.05
C VAL A 16 20.98 16.43 9.91
N VAL A 17 20.77 15.19 9.97
CA VAL A 17 20.05 14.63 8.92
C VAL A 17 18.70 14.30 9.40
N LEU A 18 17.72 14.82 8.78
CA LEU A 18 16.38 14.50 9.14
C LEU A 18 15.98 13.21 8.46
N SER A 19 15.84 12.20 9.24
CA SER A 19 15.38 10.94 8.73
C SER A 19 13.89 10.89 8.82
N THR A 20 13.28 10.45 7.75
CA THR A 20 11.85 10.19 7.77
C THR A 20 11.64 8.80 8.33
N VAL A 21 10.86 8.71 9.37
CA VAL A 21 10.56 7.42 9.96
C VAL A 21 9.38 6.84 9.24
N ALA A 22 9.59 5.70 8.64
CA ALA A 22 8.51 5.00 7.98
C ALA A 22 7.59 4.40 9.03
N MET A 23 6.31 4.44 8.74
CA MET A 23 5.27 3.92 9.61
C MET A 23 4.50 2.86 8.87
N ARG A 24 3.85 1.99 9.61
CA ARG A 24 3.01 0.98 9.00
C ARG A 24 1.56 1.40 9.02
N PHE A 25 0.88 1.02 7.95
CA PHE A 25 -0.54 1.32 7.77
C PHE A 25 -1.23 0.07 7.28
N VAL A 26 -2.44 -0.15 7.76
CA VAL A 26 -3.25 -1.23 7.22
C VAL A 26 -4.32 -0.66 6.34
N LEU A 27 -4.56 -1.36 5.24
CA LEU A 27 -5.66 -1.10 4.35
C LEU A 27 -6.74 -2.12 4.61
N TRP A 28 -7.97 -1.67 4.67
CA TRP A 28 -9.13 -2.54 4.66
C TRP A 28 -10.14 -1.96 3.68
N GLY A 29 -10.64 -2.78 2.79
CA GLY A 29 -11.54 -2.28 1.77
C GLY A 29 -12.51 -3.32 1.27
N ARG A 30 -13.36 -2.89 0.34
CA ARG A 30 -14.41 -3.74 -0.18
C ARG A 30 -14.41 -3.72 -1.70
N TYR A 31 -14.59 -4.90 -2.28
CA TYR A 31 -14.75 -5.04 -3.70
C TYR A 31 -16.18 -4.78 -4.12
N CYS A 32 -16.37 -4.47 -5.38
CA CYS A 32 -17.69 -4.38 -5.99
C CYS A 32 -18.32 -5.77 -6.08
N ASP A 33 -19.60 -5.80 -6.37
CA ASP A 33 -20.25 -7.06 -6.65
C ASP A 33 -19.68 -7.67 -7.93
N ASN A 34 -19.59 -8.97 -7.97
CA ASN A 34 -19.12 -9.71 -9.13
C ASN A 34 -17.70 -9.31 -9.51
N ALA A 35 -16.84 -9.13 -8.51
CA ALA A 35 -15.51 -8.59 -8.70
C ALA A 35 -14.61 -9.47 -9.54
N LEU A 36 -14.71 -10.80 -9.39
CA LEU A 36 -13.84 -11.70 -10.14
C LEU A 36 -13.99 -11.49 -11.64
N GLU A 37 -15.22 -11.30 -12.09
CA GLU A 37 -15.46 -11.08 -13.50
C GLU A 37 -15.09 -9.67 -13.92
N LYS A 38 -15.48 -8.69 -13.13
CA LYS A 38 -15.26 -7.30 -13.48
C LYS A 38 -13.79 -6.88 -13.44
N ARG A 39 -13.00 -7.49 -12.58
CA ARG A 39 -11.60 -7.13 -12.47
C ARG A 39 -10.74 -7.71 -13.58
N ALA A 40 -11.23 -8.73 -14.25
CA ALA A 40 -10.41 -9.50 -15.19
C ALA A 40 -9.67 -8.63 -16.22
N PRO A 41 -10.29 -7.64 -16.85
CA PRO A 41 -9.57 -6.82 -17.84
C PRO A 41 -8.48 -5.95 -17.23
N PHE A 42 -8.52 -5.70 -15.92
CA PHE A 42 -7.62 -4.76 -15.27
C PHE A 42 -6.57 -5.44 -14.41
N ARG A 43 -6.67 -6.76 -14.28
CA ARG A 43 -5.88 -7.47 -13.27
C ARG A 43 -4.38 -7.40 -13.50
N GLU A 44 -3.94 -7.55 -14.74
CA GLU A 44 -2.51 -7.50 -15.04
C GLU A 44 -1.92 -6.14 -14.71
N HIS A 45 -2.63 -5.09 -15.06
CA HIS A 45 -2.18 -3.74 -14.78
C HIS A 45 -2.13 -3.50 -13.27
N HIS A 46 -3.16 -3.94 -12.55
CA HIS A 46 -3.24 -3.83 -11.11
C HIS A 46 -2.07 -4.53 -10.42
N LEU A 47 -1.82 -5.79 -10.80
CA LEU A 47 -0.74 -6.55 -10.19
C LEU A 47 0.64 -5.97 -10.50
N ALA A 48 0.82 -5.44 -11.71
CA ALA A 48 2.08 -4.81 -12.06
C ALA A 48 2.35 -3.59 -11.17
N GLY A 49 1.33 -2.79 -10.90
CA GLY A 49 1.46 -1.65 -10.00
C GLY A 49 1.79 -2.07 -8.58
N LEU A 50 1.15 -3.12 -8.08
CA LEU A 50 1.44 -3.62 -6.74
C LEU A 50 2.85 -4.17 -6.63
N ARG A 51 3.33 -4.88 -7.65
CA ARG A 51 4.71 -5.38 -7.64
C ARG A 51 5.71 -4.24 -7.61
N GLN A 52 5.43 -3.16 -8.34
CA GLN A 52 6.30 -2.00 -8.31
C GLN A 52 6.35 -1.39 -6.91
N GLN A 53 5.21 -1.29 -6.25
CA GLN A 53 5.17 -0.78 -4.89
C GLN A 53 5.94 -1.67 -3.92
N GLN A 54 5.92 -2.99 -4.13
CA GLN A 54 6.72 -3.90 -3.32
C GLN A 54 8.22 -3.68 -3.57
N GLN A 55 8.61 -3.53 -4.80
CA GLN A 55 10.01 -3.25 -5.14
C GLN A 55 10.49 -1.94 -4.55
N ASP A 56 9.61 -0.96 -4.49
CA ASP A 56 9.93 0.34 -3.92
C ASP A 56 9.92 0.34 -2.39
N GLY A 57 9.56 -0.77 -1.78
CA GLY A 57 9.54 -0.88 -0.32
C GLY A 57 8.33 -0.26 0.34
N LEU A 58 7.30 0.06 -0.43
CA LEU A 58 6.10 0.68 0.11
C LEU A 58 5.04 -0.34 0.49
N LEU A 59 4.85 -1.34 -0.33
CA LEU A 59 3.82 -2.36 -0.08
C LEU A 59 4.46 -3.60 0.50
N ILE A 60 4.00 -4.03 1.66
CA ILE A 60 4.48 -5.26 2.27
C ILE A 60 3.68 -6.43 1.76
N THR A 61 2.37 -6.35 1.81
CA THR A 61 1.49 -7.42 1.34
C THR A 61 0.11 -6.86 1.05
N LEU A 62 -0.63 -7.54 0.19
CA LEU A 62 -1.99 -7.14 -0.12
C LEU A 62 -2.69 -8.29 -0.81
N GLY A 63 -3.95 -8.50 -0.49
CA GLY A 63 -4.73 -9.51 -1.16
C GLY A 63 -6.19 -9.47 -0.74
N PRO A 64 -7.02 -10.18 -1.51
CA PRO A 64 -8.44 -10.27 -1.21
C PRO A 64 -8.72 -11.34 -0.17
N THR A 65 -9.86 -11.22 0.49
CA THR A 65 -10.39 -12.33 1.26
C THR A 65 -10.78 -13.46 0.32
N ALA A 66 -10.90 -14.66 0.87
CA ALA A 66 -11.15 -15.85 0.04
C ALA A 66 -12.45 -15.73 -0.77
N ASP A 67 -13.43 -14.99 -0.27
CA ASP A 67 -14.68 -14.80 -0.99
C ASP A 67 -14.63 -13.62 -1.98
N SER A 68 -13.48 -12.97 -2.10
CA SER A 68 -13.28 -11.82 -2.99
C SER A 68 -14.19 -10.64 -2.70
N ARG A 69 -14.63 -10.51 -1.46
CA ARG A 69 -15.48 -9.37 -1.10
C ARG A 69 -14.71 -8.23 -0.48
N GLN A 70 -13.59 -8.54 0.17
CA GLN A 70 -12.82 -7.53 0.87
C GLN A 70 -11.35 -7.62 0.50
N VAL A 71 -10.63 -6.54 0.71
CA VAL A 71 -9.20 -6.48 0.48
C VAL A 71 -8.52 -6.03 1.76
N PHE A 72 -7.36 -6.61 2.04
CA PHE A 72 -6.52 -6.23 3.16
C PHE A 72 -5.10 -6.04 2.67
N GLY A 73 -4.39 -5.11 3.26
CA GLY A 73 -3.00 -4.92 2.92
C GLY A 73 -2.25 -4.21 4.03
N ILE A 74 -0.92 -4.27 3.95
CA ILE A 74 -0.03 -3.58 4.87
C ILE A 74 0.97 -2.80 4.06
N TYR A 75 1.10 -1.53 4.36
CA TYR A 75 2.03 -0.61 3.73
C TYR A 75 3.05 -0.09 4.74
N GLU A 76 4.22 0.26 4.25
CA GLU A 76 5.19 0.99 5.05
C GLU A 76 5.47 2.28 4.31
N ALA A 77 5.11 3.40 4.90
CA ALA A 77 5.12 4.68 4.21
C ALA A 77 5.37 5.83 5.18
N GLU A 78 5.59 6.99 4.64
CA GLU A 78 5.88 8.17 5.46
C GLU A 78 4.64 8.80 6.03
N SER A 79 3.50 8.61 5.37
CA SER A 79 2.25 9.22 5.81
C SER A 79 1.06 8.42 5.32
N GLN A 80 -0.06 8.62 5.99
CA GLN A 80 -1.32 8.02 5.55
C GLN A 80 -1.73 8.56 4.18
N GLU A 81 -1.47 9.83 3.93
CA GLU A 81 -1.80 10.43 2.64
C GLU A 81 -1.05 9.78 1.50
N GLN A 82 0.20 9.37 1.74
CA GLN A 82 0.96 8.66 0.72
C GLN A 82 0.29 7.34 0.36
N VAL A 83 -0.16 6.60 1.37
CA VAL A 83 -0.84 5.32 1.14
C VAL A 83 -2.15 5.54 0.39
N GLU A 84 -2.92 6.53 0.82
CA GLU A 84 -4.19 6.83 0.16
C GLU A 84 -4.00 7.23 -1.29
N ALA A 85 -2.94 7.99 -1.58
CA ALA A 85 -2.65 8.36 -2.96
C ALA A 85 -2.30 7.15 -3.81
N LEU A 86 -1.53 6.21 -3.27
CA LEU A 86 -1.22 4.97 -3.99
C LEU A 86 -2.48 4.19 -4.30
N LEU A 87 -3.36 4.07 -3.33
CA LEU A 87 -4.59 3.30 -3.49
C LEU A 87 -5.55 3.96 -4.47
N HIS A 88 -5.70 5.26 -4.40
CA HIS A 88 -6.59 5.99 -5.30
C HIS A 88 -6.03 6.06 -6.72
N GLY A 89 -4.73 5.86 -6.89
CA GLY A 89 -4.12 5.76 -8.20
C GLY A 89 -4.21 4.37 -8.82
N ASP A 90 -4.63 3.37 -8.06
CA ASP A 90 -4.74 2.02 -8.56
C ASP A 90 -5.91 1.90 -9.53
N ILE A 91 -5.71 1.13 -10.60
CA ILE A 91 -6.76 0.96 -11.60
C ILE A 91 -8.01 0.31 -11.02
N TYR A 92 -7.86 -0.53 -9.99
CA TYR A 92 -9.03 -1.12 -9.34
C TYR A 92 -9.91 -0.08 -8.67
N TRP A 93 -9.31 0.97 -8.09
CA TRP A 93 -10.10 2.05 -7.54
C TRP A 93 -10.73 2.89 -8.64
N ARG A 94 -9.94 3.24 -9.64
CA ARG A 94 -10.42 4.11 -10.72
C ARG A 94 -11.53 3.47 -11.54
N GLU A 95 -11.51 2.15 -11.65
CA GLU A 95 -12.51 1.42 -12.43
C GLU A 95 -13.64 0.85 -11.57
N GLY A 96 -13.67 1.20 -10.30
CA GLY A 96 -14.78 0.79 -9.45
C GLY A 96 -14.76 -0.68 -9.04
N ILE A 97 -13.61 -1.35 -9.14
CA ILE A 97 -13.47 -2.71 -8.65
C ILE A 97 -13.35 -2.69 -7.13
N TRP A 98 -12.57 -1.77 -6.59
CA TRP A 98 -12.59 -1.43 -5.18
C TRP A 98 -13.58 -0.29 -5.01
N VAL A 99 -14.54 -0.44 -4.12
CA VAL A 99 -15.59 0.55 -3.93
C VAL A 99 -15.50 1.27 -2.60
N GLU A 100 -14.66 0.78 -1.69
CA GLU A 100 -14.51 1.36 -0.38
C GLU A 100 -13.13 1.01 0.12
N LEU A 101 -12.39 1.99 0.61
CA LEU A 101 -11.04 1.79 1.15
C LEU A 101 -10.89 2.63 2.40
N SER A 102 -10.29 2.03 3.43
CA SER A 102 -9.96 2.70 4.68
C SER A 102 -8.52 2.39 5.03
N VAL A 103 -7.81 3.39 5.50
CA VAL A 103 -6.40 3.26 5.85
C VAL A 103 -6.24 3.68 7.30
N TYR A 104 -5.54 2.87 8.08
CA TYR A 104 -5.32 3.15 9.50
C TYR A 104 -3.85 3.02 9.83
N PRO A 105 -3.31 3.95 10.64
CA PRO A 105 -1.98 3.73 11.22
C PRO A 105 -2.02 2.46 12.05
N TRP A 106 -0.94 1.69 11.99
CA TRP A 106 -0.92 0.39 12.65
C TRP A 106 0.40 0.18 13.36
N ILE A 107 0.32 -0.31 14.57
CA ILE A 107 1.49 -0.61 15.39
C ILE A 107 1.61 -2.12 15.52
N GLN A 108 2.70 -2.64 14.99
CA GLN A 108 2.94 -4.07 15.08
C GLN A 108 3.44 -4.38 16.48
N ALA A 109 2.70 -5.22 17.19
CA ALA A 109 3.05 -5.54 18.57
C ALA A 109 4.09 -6.64 18.68
N LEU A 110 4.15 -7.52 17.70
CA LEU A 110 5.06 -8.68 17.76
C LEU A 110 6.01 -8.77 16.58
#